data_eba097731d522dd524d41c8f6d186779
#
_entry.id   eba097731d522dd524d41c8f6d186779
#
_cell.length_a   1.000
_cell.length_b   1.000
_cell.length_c   1.000
_cell.angle_alpha   90.00
_cell.angle_beta   90.00
_cell.angle_gamma   90.00
#
_symmetry.space_group_name_H-M   'P 1'
#
loop_
_entity.id
_entity.type
_entity.pdbx_description
1 polymer ?
#
loop_
_entity_poly.entity_id
_entity_poly.type
_entity_poly.pdbx_seq_one_letter_code
_entity_poly.pdbx_strand_id
1 'polypeptide(L)'
;DKAKEELRAVEAAKAADLEGLRGKLNLPRFDAKTLSSYLLGGKTASGLEKALRLLELARKHMPAKGQTPEPALRGEDVPFPKEFSLPAFHLKTMKLSGSMDLGGPLDFSGEVLDLTTEPALLGRPAVLELRGASGGRSIELKAELDHTGETASERIFLKGRGFPVAELQAGDPSSFAVAVSPGVASFSGELTLEGQKLRGKLSLEETGIRVEPQAGSVSKAVEEALRSSLSRIDKLSAVVELSGELDSPELSLSSNIGDAVSQALKQALGAELQARTKTLEGQVDKLVGEETRGLTRSMDEGTKDILARLGLGDSKLRELQDSIGQKLRLPGSGLPDLKKLFR
;
A
#
# COMPACT_ATOMS: atom_id res chain seq x y z
N ASP A 1 -36.70 -6.81 10.17
CA ASP A 1 -35.67 -7.81 9.81
C ASP A 1 -35.46 -7.95 8.28
N LYS A 2 -36.50 -7.89 7.46
CA LYS A 2 -36.43 -7.98 5.98
C LYS A 2 -35.53 -6.87 5.36
N ALA A 3 -35.65 -5.64 5.82
CA ALA A 3 -34.83 -4.51 5.35
C ALA A 3 -33.34 -4.67 5.70
N LYS A 4 -33.02 -5.32 6.81
CA LYS A 4 -31.61 -5.64 7.16
C LYS A 4 -31.04 -6.78 6.32
N GLU A 5 -31.84 -7.74 5.92
CA GLU A 5 -31.45 -8.81 4.99
C GLU A 5 -31.23 -8.27 3.58
N GLU A 6 -32.11 -7.39 3.11
CA GLU A 6 -31.96 -6.74 1.81
C GLU A 6 -30.73 -5.82 1.77
N LEU A 7 -30.45 -5.09 2.84
CA LEU A 7 -29.24 -4.28 2.95
C LEU A 7 -27.96 -5.13 2.91
N ARG A 8 -27.95 -6.27 3.62
CA ARG A 8 -26.82 -7.22 3.59
C ARG A 8 -26.66 -7.87 2.22
N ALA A 9 -27.74 -8.17 1.53
CA ALA A 9 -27.70 -8.72 0.17
C ALA A 9 -27.12 -7.70 -0.84
N VAL A 10 -27.48 -6.41 -0.70
CA VAL A 10 -26.91 -5.32 -1.52
C VAL A 10 -25.43 -5.10 -1.20
N GLU A 11 -25.02 -5.14 0.06
CA GLU A 11 -23.62 -5.05 0.45
C GLU A 11 -22.79 -6.23 -0.05
N ALA A 12 -23.33 -7.45 0.02
CA ALA A 12 -22.69 -8.66 -0.50
C ALA A 12 -22.56 -8.62 -2.04
N ALA A 13 -23.59 -8.16 -2.75
CA ALA A 13 -23.56 -7.99 -4.20
C ALA A 13 -22.51 -6.92 -4.61
N LYS A 14 -22.45 -5.82 -3.87
CA LYS A 14 -21.44 -4.76 -4.07
C LYS A 14 -20.03 -5.26 -3.85
N ALA A 15 -19.80 -6.09 -2.83
CA ALA A 15 -18.50 -6.70 -2.57
C ALA A 15 -18.12 -7.71 -3.67
N ALA A 16 -19.07 -8.51 -4.16
CA ALA A 16 -18.85 -9.45 -5.25
C ALA A 16 -18.56 -8.77 -6.60
N ASP A 17 -19.21 -7.64 -6.88
CA ASP A 17 -18.95 -6.83 -8.08
C ASP A 17 -17.55 -6.16 -8.02
N LEU A 18 -17.13 -5.71 -6.84
CA LEU A 18 -15.77 -5.17 -6.61
C LEU A 18 -14.71 -6.26 -6.81
N GLU A 19 -14.95 -7.47 -6.33
CA GLU A 19 -14.06 -8.63 -6.51
C GLU A 19 -14.00 -9.07 -7.98
N GLY A 20 -15.12 -9.06 -8.68
CA GLY A 20 -15.21 -9.34 -10.12
C GLY A 20 -14.46 -8.31 -10.98
N LEU A 21 -14.52 -7.03 -10.64
CA LEU A 21 -13.76 -5.98 -11.29
C LEU A 21 -12.26 -6.11 -11.01
N ARG A 22 -11.87 -6.48 -9.79
CA ARG A 22 -10.49 -6.76 -9.40
C ARG A 22 -9.91 -7.91 -10.24
N GLY A 23 -10.66 -9.01 -10.41
CA GLY A 23 -10.24 -10.13 -11.25
C GLY A 23 -10.05 -9.74 -12.73
N LYS A 24 -10.92 -8.89 -13.28
CA LYS A 24 -10.81 -8.39 -14.65
C LYS A 24 -9.62 -7.46 -14.87
N LEU A 25 -9.23 -6.68 -13.84
CA LEU A 25 -8.12 -5.73 -13.90
C LEU A 25 -6.80 -6.37 -13.45
N ASN A 26 -6.82 -7.62 -13.01
CA ASN A 26 -5.66 -8.36 -12.48
C ASN A 26 -4.89 -7.55 -11.39
N LEU A 27 -5.62 -6.73 -10.63
CA LEU A 27 -5.06 -5.87 -9.60
C LEU A 27 -5.04 -6.57 -8.24
N PRO A 28 -3.98 -6.40 -7.43
CA PRO A 28 -3.97 -6.79 -6.02
C PRO A 28 -5.04 -6.01 -5.25
N ARG A 29 -5.18 -6.24 -3.95
CA ARG A 29 -6.14 -5.50 -3.11
C ARG A 29 -6.01 -3.99 -3.30
N PHE A 30 -7.16 -3.27 -3.31
CA PHE A 30 -7.22 -1.81 -3.53
C PHE A 30 -6.77 -0.97 -2.32
N ASP A 31 -6.12 -1.58 -1.33
CA ASP A 31 -5.49 -0.82 -0.26
C ASP A 31 -4.13 -0.23 -0.70
N ALA A 32 -3.81 0.92 -0.15
CA ALA A 32 -2.62 1.69 -0.55
C ALA A 32 -1.31 0.93 -0.31
N LYS A 33 -1.21 0.13 0.76
CA LYS A 33 -0.01 -0.66 1.07
C LYS A 33 0.24 -1.75 0.04
N THR A 34 -0.79 -2.52 -0.30
CA THR A 34 -0.70 -3.59 -1.30
C THR A 34 -0.37 -3.02 -2.68
N LEU A 35 -0.97 -1.87 -3.06
CA LEU A 35 -0.64 -1.19 -4.31
C LEU A 35 0.78 -0.62 -4.31
N SER A 36 1.24 -0.04 -3.21
CA SER A 36 2.62 0.44 -3.08
C SER A 36 3.62 -0.72 -3.22
N SER A 37 3.33 -1.86 -2.58
CA SER A 37 4.17 -3.07 -2.67
C SER A 37 4.16 -3.66 -4.08
N TYR A 38 3.02 -3.65 -4.77
CA TYR A 38 2.92 -4.09 -6.17
C TYR A 38 3.75 -3.20 -7.10
N LEU A 39 3.67 -1.89 -6.93
CA LEU A 39 4.37 -0.94 -7.79
C LEU A 39 5.88 -0.87 -7.53
N LEU A 40 6.30 -0.88 -6.27
CA LEU A 40 7.68 -0.57 -5.88
C LEU A 40 8.43 -1.74 -5.22
N GLY A 41 7.72 -2.81 -4.83
CA GLY A 41 8.24 -3.87 -3.96
C GLY A 41 9.43 -4.65 -4.53
N GLY A 42 9.46 -4.92 -5.83
CA GLY A 42 10.54 -5.72 -6.44
C GLY A 42 11.93 -5.08 -6.34
N LYS A 43 12.03 -3.75 -6.44
CA LYS A 43 13.30 -3.03 -6.33
C LYS A 43 13.76 -2.86 -4.87
N THR A 44 12.83 -2.68 -3.95
CA THR A 44 13.14 -2.56 -2.52
C THR A 44 13.60 -3.87 -1.91
N ALA A 45 12.99 -5.00 -2.28
CA ALA A 45 13.36 -6.33 -1.79
C ALA A 45 14.80 -6.72 -2.13
N SER A 46 15.26 -6.48 -3.38
CA SER A 46 16.61 -6.83 -3.80
C SER A 46 17.71 -6.01 -3.09
N GLY A 47 17.43 -4.75 -2.77
CA GLY A 47 18.34 -3.89 -2.00
C GLY A 47 18.46 -4.35 -0.54
N LEU A 48 17.34 -4.71 0.07
CA LEU A 48 17.30 -5.22 1.43
C LEU A 48 18.08 -6.53 1.59
N GLU A 49 17.89 -7.48 0.67
CA GLU A 49 18.60 -8.77 0.70
C GLU A 49 20.12 -8.59 0.72
N LYS A 50 20.66 -7.66 -0.09
CA LYS A 50 22.10 -7.35 -0.09
C LYS A 50 22.56 -6.76 1.25
N ALA A 51 21.77 -5.86 1.85
CA ALA A 51 22.11 -5.24 3.14
C ALA A 51 22.12 -6.28 4.27
N LEU A 52 21.16 -7.18 4.31
CA LEU A 52 21.09 -8.24 5.31
C LEU A 52 22.26 -9.23 5.20
N ARG A 53 22.66 -9.62 4.00
CA ARG A 53 23.85 -10.47 3.79
C ARG A 53 25.15 -9.83 4.31
N LEU A 54 25.32 -8.52 4.16
CA LEU A 54 26.47 -7.81 4.71
C LEU A 54 26.47 -7.81 6.24
N LEU A 55 25.30 -7.69 6.84
CA LEU A 55 25.14 -7.73 8.30
C LEU A 55 25.42 -9.13 8.87
N GLU A 56 24.96 -10.19 8.22
CA GLU A 56 25.32 -11.57 8.58
C GLU A 56 26.83 -11.81 8.51
N LEU A 57 27.49 -11.28 7.47
CA LEU A 57 28.94 -11.38 7.35
C LEU A 57 29.66 -10.69 8.50
N ALA A 58 29.21 -9.51 8.91
CA ALA A 58 29.77 -8.79 10.05
C ALA A 58 29.62 -9.61 11.34
N ARG A 59 28.44 -10.17 11.62
CA ARG A 59 28.19 -11.02 12.80
C ARG A 59 29.05 -12.28 12.85
N LYS A 60 29.30 -12.90 11.70
CA LYS A 60 30.16 -14.08 11.61
C LYS A 60 31.60 -13.80 12.09
N HIS A 61 32.11 -12.61 11.87
CA HIS A 61 33.49 -12.23 12.21
C HIS A 61 33.60 -11.48 13.53
N MET A 62 32.48 -11.04 14.10
CA MET A 62 32.39 -10.32 15.37
C MET A 62 31.31 -10.98 16.26
N PRO A 63 31.54 -12.19 16.78
CA PRO A 63 30.53 -12.87 17.60
C PRO A 63 30.29 -12.12 18.92
N ALA A 64 29.05 -12.16 19.42
CA ALA A 64 28.72 -11.66 20.74
C ALA A 64 29.30 -12.55 21.85
N LYS A 65 29.34 -12.02 23.07
CA LYS A 65 29.88 -12.74 24.23
C LYS A 65 29.20 -14.09 24.40
N GLY A 66 29.97 -15.15 24.56
CA GLY A 66 29.46 -16.53 24.75
C GLY A 66 29.09 -17.26 23.46
N GLN A 67 29.14 -16.60 22.28
CA GLN A 67 28.87 -17.24 20.98
C GLN A 67 30.11 -17.77 20.28
N THR A 68 31.28 -17.49 20.80
CA THR A 68 32.53 -18.06 20.26
C THR A 68 32.57 -19.58 20.63
N PRO A 69 32.74 -20.48 19.64
CA PRO A 69 32.89 -21.90 19.94
C PRO A 69 34.09 -22.10 20.87
N GLU A 70 33.89 -22.75 22.00
CA GLU A 70 35.00 -23.17 22.83
C GLU A 70 35.89 -24.12 22.03
N PRO A 71 37.22 -23.86 21.97
CA PRO A 71 38.12 -24.80 21.32
C PRO A 71 38.03 -26.16 22.03
N ALA A 72 37.98 -27.24 21.26
CA ALA A 72 37.93 -28.59 21.79
C ALA A 72 39.17 -28.84 22.69
N LEU A 73 38.95 -28.83 23.98
CA LEU A 73 40.02 -28.99 24.99
C LEU A 73 40.57 -30.40 24.94
N ARG A 74 41.87 -30.54 24.68
CA ARG A 74 42.63 -31.77 24.91
C ARG A 74 43.49 -31.57 26.16
N GLY A 75 43.05 -32.15 27.29
CA GLY A 75 43.79 -32.12 28.55
C GLY A 75 43.05 -31.39 29.68
N GLU A 76 43.63 -31.37 30.89
CA GLU A 76 43.09 -30.65 32.03
C GLU A 76 43.52 -29.18 31.94
N ASP A 77 42.54 -28.28 31.86
CA ASP A 77 42.82 -26.82 31.83
C ASP A 77 43.22 -26.36 33.22
N VAL A 78 44.47 -25.94 33.36
CA VAL A 78 44.93 -25.20 34.53
C VAL A 78 44.64 -23.72 34.26
N PRO A 79 43.64 -23.07 34.89
CA PRO A 79 43.35 -21.69 34.68
C PRO A 79 44.47 -20.80 35.23
N PHE A 80 45.29 -20.27 34.38
CA PHE A 80 46.18 -19.20 34.78
C PHE A 80 45.39 -17.89 34.86
N PRO A 81 45.36 -17.15 35.96
CA PRO A 81 44.73 -15.87 36.06
C PRO A 81 45.35 -14.92 35.03
N LYS A 82 44.63 -14.66 33.97
CA LYS A 82 44.99 -13.63 32.96
C LYS A 82 44.62 -12.28 33.56
N GLU A 83 45.56 -11.57 34.18
CA GLU A 83 45.33 -10.24 34.73
C GLU A 83 44.95 -9.21 33.64
N PHE A 84 45.32 -9.45 32.38
CA PHE A 84 44.97 -8.61 31.21
C PHE A 84 44.79 -9.51 29.99
N SER A 85 43.58 -9.82 29.59
CA SER A 85 43.33 -10.44 28.31
C SER A 85 43.05 -9.34 27.25
N LEU A 86 43.95 -9.23 26.28
CA LEU A 86 43.74 -8.38 25.11
C LEU A 86 43.10 -9.20 24.02
N PRO A 87 42.28 -8.55 23.16
CA PRO A 87 41.70 -9.26 22.01
C PRO A 87 42.82 -9.72 21.06
N ALA A 88 42.63 -10.89 20.42
CA ALA A 88 43.58 -11.45 19.46
C ALA A 88 43.79 -10.52 18.24
N PHE A 89 42.74 -9.81 17.86
CA PHE A 89 42.81 -8.78 16.84
C PHE A 89 42.04 -7.54 17.30
N HIS A 90 42.69 -6.39 17.21
CA HIS A 90 42.07 -5.08 17.47
C HIS A 90 42.62 -4.01 16.53
N LEU A 91 41.77 -3.53 15.67
CA LEU A 91 42.03 -2.38 14.80
C LEU A 91 41.42 -1.13 15.45
N LYS A 92 42.24 -0.33 16.09
CA LYS A 92 41.83 0.88 16.84
C LYS A 92 41.19 1.91 15.92
N THR A 93 41.78 2.14 14.76
CA THR A 93 41.27 3.12 13.79
C THR A 93 41.71 2.69 12.39
N MET A 94 40.80 2.73 11.47
CA MET A 94 41.04 2.57 10.03
C MET A 94 40.42 3.75 9.28
N LYS A 95 41.20 4.46 8.51
CA LYS A 95 40.68 5.52 7.62
C LYS A 95 40.35 4.94 6.26
N LEU A 96 39.19 5.30 5.77
CA LEU A 96 38.67 4.90 4.47
C LEU A 96 38.54 6.12 3.57
N SER A 97 38.97 6.00 2.32
CA SER A 97 38.69 7.02 1.31
C SER A 97 38.61 6.35 -0.06
N GLY A 98 37.86 6.94 -0.95
CA GLY A 98 37.70 6.41 -2.29
C GLY A 98 36.64 7.17 -3.07
N SER A 99 36.32 6.65 -4.25
CA SER A 99 35.25 7.16 -5.08
C SER A 99 34.34 5.99 -5.46
N MET A 100 33.01 6.22 -5.45
CA MET A 100 32.01 5.25 -5.87
C MET A 100 31.11 5.88 -6.92
N ASP A 101 30.54 5.07 -7.80
CA ASP A 101 29.55 5.55 -8.78
C ASP A 101 28.12 5.35 -8.22
N LEU A 102 27.47 6.46 -7.91
CA LEU A 102 26.06 6.51 -7.48
C LEU A 102 25.31 7.56 -8.33
N GLY A 103 25.13 7.25 -9.62
CA GLY A 103 24.59 8.21 -10.60
C GLY A 103 25.61 9.29 -10.95
N GLY A 104 26.90 8.91 -11.02
CA GLY A 104 28.10 9.69 -11.22
C GLY A 104 29.07 9.56 -10.06
N PRO A 105 30.35 9.97 -10.24
CA PRO A 105 31.37 9.82 -9.24
C PRO A 105 31.03 10.59 -7.95
N LEU A 106 31.18 9.92 -6.82
CA LEU A 106 31.01 10.46 -5.49
C LEU A 106 32.22 10.09 -4.66
N ASP A 107 33.02 11.09 -4.28
CA ASP A 107 34.13 10.89 -3.39
C ASP A 107 33.65 10.74 -1.96
N PHE A 108 34.20 9.77 -1.24
CA PHE A 108 33.86 9.52 0.15
C PHE A 108 35.12 9.43 1.02
N SER A 109 34.93 9.75 2.28
CA SER A 109 35.89 9.52 3.35
C SER A 109 35.17 9.04 4.60
N GLY A 110 35.89 8.33 5.45
CA GLY A 110 35.31 7.81 6.69
C GLY A 110 36.35 7.15 7.56
N GLU A 111 35.89 6.63 8.66
CA GLU A 111 36.70 5.87 9.61
C GLU A 111 35.92 4.71 10.24
N VAL A 112 36.66 3.68 10.56
CA VAL A 112 36.21 2.56 11.39
C VAL A 112 37.01 2.64 12.68
N LEU A 113 36.30 2.56 13.81
CA LEU A 113 36.88 2.59 15.14
C LEU A 113 36.60 1.24 15.85
N ASP A 114 37.59 0.80 16.62
CA ASP A 114 37.50 -0.32 17.55
C ASP A 114 37.01 -1.64 16.95
N LEU A 115 37.36 -1.95 15.71
CA LEU A 115 37.05 -3.21 15.06
C LEU A 115 37.86 -4.36 15.68
N THR A 116 37.18 -5.38 16.23
CA THR A 116 37.83 -6.50 16.91
C THR A 116 37.06 -7.80 16.72
N THR A 117 37.75 -8.93 16.80
CA THR A 117 37.12 -10.26 16.83
C THR A 117 36.62 -10.66 18.22
N GLU A 118 36.97 -9.88 19.25
CA GLU A 118 36.60 -10.14 20.66
C GLU A 118 36.02 -8.86 21.31
N PRO A 119 34.83 -8.42 20.89
CA PRO A 119 34.22 -7.15 21.36
C PRO A 119 33.99 -7.14 22.88
N ALA A 120 33.66 -8.29 23.47
CA ALA A 120 33.44 -8.42 24.92
C ALA A 120 34.68 -8.12 25.76
N LEU A 121 35.89 -8.43 25.26
CA LEU A 121 37.14 -8.11 25.93
C LEU A 121 37.50 -6.63 25.80
N LEU A 122 37.18 -6.03 24.67
CA LEU A 122 37.43 -4.61 24.42
C LEU A 122 36.49 -3.71 25.22
N GLY A 123 35.25 -4.15 25.45
CA GLY A 123 34.22 -3.41 26.19
C GLY A 123 33.71 -2.15 25.48
N ARG A 124 33.91 -2.03 24.17
CA ARG A 124 33.47 -0.92 23.33
C ARG A 124 32.93 -1.43 22.01
N PRO A 125 31.86 -0.78 21.47
CA PRO A 125 31.31 -1.13 20.15
C PRO A 125 32.28 -0.75 19.03
N ALA A 126 32.20 -1.45 17.91
CA ALA A 126 32.82 -0.99 16.67
C ALA A 126 31.91 0.07 16.01
N VAL A 127 32.53 1.15 15.54
CA VAL A 127 31.81 2.27 14.90
C VAL A 127 32.38 2.50 13.50
N LEU A 128 31.49 2.57 12.50
CA LEU A 128 31.79 3.02 11.16
C LEU A 128 31.10 4.37 10.92
N GLU A 129 31.86 5.37 10.52
CA GLU A 129 31.32 6.61 9.98
C GLU A 129 31.86 6.84 8.58
N LEU A 130 30.98 7.14 7.63
CA LEU A 130 31.32 7.39 6.25
C LEU A 130 30.52 8.58 5.74
N ARG A 131 31.18 9.50 5.06
CA ARG A 131 30.62 10.70 4.44
C ARG A 131 31.15 10.87 3.05
N GLY A 132 30.27 11.22 2.12
CA GLY A 132 30.63 11.52 0.75
C GLY A 132 29.86 12.73 0.26
N ALA A 133 30.49 13.53 -0.60
CA ALA A 133 29.82 14.66 -1.25
C ALA A 133 30.46 14.94 -2.61
N SER A 134 29.66 15.17 -3.64
CA SER A 134 30.10 15.58 -4.98
C SER A 134 28.91 16.10 -5.79
N GLY A 135 29.06 17.22 -6.48
CA GLY A 135 28.10 17.73 -7.44
C GLY A 135 26.67 17.95 -6.88
N GLY A 136 26.54 18.44 -5.64
CA GLY A 136 25.25 18.65 -4.98
C GLY A 136 24.65 17.40 -4.35
N ARG A 137 25.31 16.24 -4.48
CA ARG A 137 24.95 14.98 -3.83
C ARG A 137 25.71 14.85 -2.52
N SER A 138 25.07 14.25 -1.53
CA SER A 138 25.72 13.88 -0.27
C SER A 138 25.19 12.54 0.25
N ILE A 139 26.09 11.79 0.90
CA ILE A 139 25.76 10.56 1.61
C ILE A 139 26.41 10.57 2.99
N GLU A 140 25.70 10.10 3.98
CA GLU A 140 26.18 9.86 5.33
C GLU A 140 25.74 8.47 5.75
N LEU A 141 26.69 7.66 6.23
CA LEU A 141 26.44 6.34 6.82
C LEU A 141 27.11 6.31 8.19
N LYS A 142 26.35 5.90 9.19
CA LYS A 142 26.88 5.57 10.51
C LYS A 142 26.39 4.20 10.90
N ALA A 143 27.29 3.30 11.30
CA ALA A 143 26.96 2.01 11.85
C ALA A 143 27.67 1.84 13.19
N GLU A 144 26.94 1.33 14.19
CA GLU A 144 27.41 0.96 15.51
C GLU A 144 27.12 -0.50 15.73
N LEU A 145 28.16 -1.30 15.96
CA LEU A 145 28.07 -2.75 16.16
C LEU A 145 28.48 -3.03 17.61
N ASP A 146 27.50 -3.10 18.51
CA ASP A 146 27.72 -3.41 19.92
C ASP A 146 27.52 -4.91 20.17
N HIS A 147 28.64 -5.62 20.22
CA HIS A 147 28.70 -7.06 20.54
C HIS A 147 29.43 -7.28 21.86
N THR A 148 29.48 -6.29 22.73
CA THR A 148 30.18 -6.37 24.04
C THR A 148 29.42 -7.23 25.05
N GLY A 149 28.08 -7.32 24.91
CA GLY A 149 27.20 -8.10 25.77
C GLY A 149 26.89 -9.50 25.21
N GLU A 150 26.01 -10.20 25.90
CA GLU A 150 25.49 -11.52 25.48
C GLU A 150 24.59 -11.44 24.25
N THR A 151 23.91 -10.31 24.08
CA THR A 151 23.05 -10.03 22.93
C THR A 151 23.73 -8.97 22.05
N ALA A 152 23.95 -9.30 20.79
CA ALA A 152 24.45 -8.36 19.80
C ALA A 152 23.39 -7.28 19.51
N SER A 153 23.81 -6.02 19.43
CA SER A 153 22.98 -4.89 19.04
C SER A 153 23.67 -4.10 17.95
N GLU A 154 23.04 -3.93 16.81
CA GLU A 154 23.53 -3.13 15.69
C GLU A 154 22.57 -2.01 15.36
N ARG A 155 23.10 -0.82 15.12
CA ARG A 155 22.35 0.35 14.64
C ARG A 155 23.02 0.92 13.41
N ILE A 156 22.25 1.13 12.37
CA ILE A 156 22.71 1.66 11.10
C ILE A 156 21.85 2.85 10.74
N PHE A 157 22.48 3.99 10.49
CA PHE A 157 21.84 5.21 9.99
C PHE A 157 22.41 5.52 8.61
N LEU A 158 21.52 5.77 7.67
CA LEU A 158 21.85 6.13 6.30
C LEU A 158 21.07 7.37 5.90
N LYS A 159 21.75 8.33 5.26
CA LYS A 159 21.13 9.52 4.72
C LYS A 159 21.78 9.88 3.40
N GLY A 160 20.96 10.18 2.40
CA GLY A 160 21.43 10.61 1.10
C GLY A 160 20.57 11.75 0.56
N ARG A 161 21.19 12.65 -0.20
CA ARG A 161 20.51 13.79 -0.83
C ARG A 161 21.08 14.05 -2.21
N GLY A 162 20.19 14.52 -3.11
CA GLY A 162 20.60 15.02 -4.42
C GLY A 162 20.95 13.95 -5.45
N PHE A 163 20.51 12.71 -5.27
CA PHE A 163 20.81 11.61 -6.18
C PHE A 163 19.89 11.64 -7.41
N PRO A 164 20.44 11.70 -8.63
CA PRO A 164 19.62 11.61 -9.83
C PRO A 164 19.03 10.19 -9.94
N VAL A 165 17.75 10.12 -10.19
CA VAL A 165 17.03 8.87 -10.44
C VAL A 165 16.61 8.87 -11.90
N ALA A 166 16.90 7.78 -12.61
CA ALA A 166 16.42 7.57 -13.97
C ALA A 166 14.92 7.29 -13.98
N GLU A 167 14.32 7.32 -15.15
CA GLU A 167 12.93 6.92 -15.33
C GLU A 167 12.64 5.58 -14.66
N LEU A 168 11.59 5.55 -13.87
CA LEU A 168 11.13 4.37 -13.14
C LEU A 168 9.79 3.90 -13.71
N GLN A 169 9.75 2.68 -14.20
CA GLN A 169 8.51 1.98 -14.47
C GLN A 169 8.15 1.10 -13.27
N ALA A 170 7.03 1.38 -12.64
CA ALA A 170 6.55 0.72 -11.44
C ALA A 170 5.28 -0.08 -11.76
N GLY A 171 5.25 -1.37 -11.41
CA GLY A 171 4.17 -2.29 -11.74
C GLY A 171 4.42 -3.09 -13.03
N ASP A 172 3.38 -3.75 -13.54
CA ASP A 172 3.42 -4.57 -14.75
C ASP A 172 2.64 -3.88 -15.88
N PRO A 173 3.31 -3.47 -16.98
CA PRO A 173 2.67 -2.80 -18.12
C PRO A 173 1.57 -3.62 -18.79
N SER A 174 1.60 -4.95 -18.66
CA SER A 174 0.57 -5.82 -19.25
C SER A 174 -0.77 -5.73 -18.51
N SER A 175 -0.74 -5.35 -17.23
CA SER A 175 -1.91 -5.18 -16.38
C SER A 175 -2.08 -3.72 -15.96
N PHE A 176 -1.24 -3.24 -15.09
CA PHE A 176 -1.21 -1.85 -14.64
C PHE A 176 0.18 -1.45 -14.20
N ALA A 177 0.71 -0.38 -14.76
CA ALA A 177 1.96 0.22 -14.36
C ALA A 177 1.85 1.75 -14.27
N VAL A 178 2.84 2.35 -13.64
CA VAL A 178 2.99 3.80 -13.53
C VAL A 178 4.40 4.14 -14.00
N ALA A 179 4.53 5.07 -14.93
CA ALA A 179 5.80 5.65 -15.32
C ALA A 179 6.07 6.89 -14.45
N VAL A 180 7.26 6.94 -13.86
CA VAL A 180 7.76 8.10 -13.10
C VAL A 180 8.95 8.67 -13.86
N SER A 181 8.84 9.93 -14.31
CA SER A 181 9.93 10.59 -15.04
C SER A 181 11.17 10.75 -14.17
N PRO A 182 12.35 10.97 -14.78
CA PRO A 182 13.56 11.22 -14.01
C PRO A 182 13.41 12.37 -13.02
N GLY A 183 13.99 12.20 -11.84
CA GLY A 183 13.93 13.16 -10.74
C GLY A 183 15.18 13.19 -9.89
N VAL A 184 15.10 13.82 -8.73
CA VAL A 184 16.17 13.90 -7.74
C VAL A 184 15.68 13.30 -6.43
N ALA A 185 16.36 12.24 -5.99
CA ALA A 185 16.03 11.54 -4.76
C ALA A 185 16.83 12.01 -3.56
N SER A 186 16.16 11.97 -2.42
CA SER A 186 16.73 12.04 -1.08
C SER A 186 16.18 10.89 -0.27
N PHE A 187 16.99 10.30 0.60
CA PHE A 187 16.58 9.19 1.43
C PHE A 187 17.19 9.28 2.82
N SER A 188 16.50 8.72 3.80
CA SER A 188 17.01 8.53 5.16
C SER A 188 16.49 7.21 5.71
N GLY A 189 17.35 6.48 6.39
CA GLY A 189 17.03 5.19 6.96
C GLY A 189 17.68 4.95 8.29
N GLU A 190 16.99 4.17 9.10
CA GLU A 190 17.47 3.64 10.36
C GLU A 190 17.15 2.15 10.40
N LEU A 191 18.13 1.35 10.80
CA LEU A 191 18.00 -0.09 11.01
C LEU A 191 18.58 -0.42 12.37
N THR A 192 17.82 -1.16 13.16
CA THR A 192 18.23 -1.70 14.45
C THR A 192 18.04 -3.22 14.45
N LEU A 193 19.05 -3.92 14.89
CA LEU A 193 19.01 -5.37 15.05
C LEU A 193 19.48 -5.72 16.47
N GLU A 194 18.59 -6.32 17.27
CA GLU A 194 18.85 -6.76 18.65
C GLU A 194 18.70 -8.29 18.72
N GLY A 195 19.81 -9.00 18.85
CA GLY A 195 19.79 -10.44 18.70
C GLY A 195 19.30 -10.83 17.30
N GLN A 196 18.13 -11.44 17.20
CA GLN A 196 17.50 -11.77 15.91
C GLN A 196 16.38 -10.78 15.53
N LYS A 197 16.01 -9.86 16.43
CA LYS A 197 14.89 -8.93 16.20
C LYS A 197 15.32 -7.76 15.36
N LEU A 198 14.73 -7.66 14.20
CA LEU A 198 14.98 -6.63 13.18
C LEU A 198 13.89 -5.57 13.21
N ARG A 199 14.30 -4.30 13.20
CA ARG A 199 13.43 -3.14 13.02
C ARG A 199 14.13 -2.12 12.15
N GLY A 200 13.40 -1.55 11.20
CA GLY A 200 13.98 -0.52 10.35
C GLY A 200 12.91 0.33 9.70
N LYS A 201 13.33 1.52 9.31
CA LYS A 201 12.52 2.44 8.52
C LYS A 201 13.41 3.14 7.52
N LEU A 202 13.00 3.11 6.25
CA LEU A 202 13.63 3.85 5.17
C LEU A 202 12.59 4.78 4.56
N SER A 203 12.88 6.06 4.51
CA SER A 203 12.06 7.08 3.84
C SER A 203 12.78 7.53 2.58
N LEU A 204 12.06 7.57 1.47
CA LEU A 204 12.52 8.04 0.17
C LEU A 204 11.65 9.21 -0.26
N GLU A 205 12.25 10.26 -0.75
CA GLU A 205 11.60 11.38 -1.41
C GLU A 205 12.29 11.63 -2.75
N GLU A 206 11.50 11.70 -3.82
CA GLU A 206 11.96 12.07 -5.15
C GLU A 206 11.17 13.27 -5.63
N THR A 207 11.85 14.31 -6.10
CA THR A 207 11.25 15.58 -6.52
C THR A 207 11.56 15.87 -7.99
N GLY A 208 10.76 16.77 -8.61
CA GLY A 208 10.90 17.13 -10.00
C GLY A 208 10.39 16.08 -10.97
N ILE A 209 9.54 15.18 -10.51
CA ILE A 209 8.96 14.07 -11.27
C ILE A 209 7.63 14.43 -11.91
N ARG A 210 7.24 13.60 -12.89
CA ARG A 210 5.86 13.47 -13.41
C ARG A 210 5.47 12.01 -13.33
N VAL A 211 4.21 11.78 -12.99
CA VAL A 211 3.68 10.43 -12.81
C VAL A 211 2.57 10.19 -13.84
N GLU A 212 2.74 9.19 -14.69
CA GLU A 212 1.81 8.85 -15.76
C GLU A 212 1.32 7.40 -15.61
N PRO A 213 0.00 7.15 -15.63
CA PRO A 213 -0.52 5.79 -15.62
C PRO A 213 -0.28 5.12 -16.99
N GLN A 214 0.13 3.86 -16.94
CA GLN A 214 0.20 2.96 -18.09
C GLN A 214 -0.80 1.83 -17.86
N ALA A 215 -1.97 1.95 -18.45
CA ALA A 215 -3.08 1.02 -18.23
C ALA A 215 -3.44 0.31 -19.53
N GLY A 216 -3.13 -0.99 -19.62
CA GLY A 216 -3.34 -1.77 -20.85
C GLY A 216 -4.79 -2.09 -21.16
N SER A 217 -5.63 -2.36 -20.15
CA SER A 217 -7.00 -2.89 -20.36
C SER A 217 -8.01 -2.36 -19.35
N VAL A 218 -7.92 -1.08 -18.96
CA VAL A 218 -8.87 -0.47 -18.02
C VAL A 218 -9.96 0.32 -18.74
N SER A 219 -11.12 0.52 -18.09
CA SER A 219 -12.16 1.38 -18.63
C SER A 219 -11.70 2.83 -18.71
N LYS A 220 -12.25 3.61 -19.67
CA LYS A 220 -11.94 5.04 -19.82
C LYS A 220 -12.15 5.82 -18.51
N ALA A 221 -13.19 5.50 -17.76
CA ALA A 221 -13.48 6.15 -16.48
C ALA A 221 -12.37 5.91 -15.44
N VAL A 222 -11.83 4.70 -15.37
CA VAL A 222 -10.70 4.35 -14.51
C VAL A 222 -9.44 5.06 -14.98
N GLU A 223 -9.16 5.06 -16.29
CA GLU A 223 -7.99 5.75 -16.85
C GLU A 223 -8.02 7.26 -16.57
N GLU A 224 -9.16 7.92 -16.76
CA GLU A 224 -9.33 9.35 -16.47
C GLU A 224 -9.15 9.66 -14.98
N ALA A 225 -9.71 8.83 -14.09
CA ALA A 225 -9.56 8.97 -12.64
C ALA A 225 -8.10 8.80 -12.20
N LEU A 226 -7.41 7.81 -12.74
CA LEU A 226 -5.98 7.59 -12.50
C LEU A 226 -5.14 8.76 -13.02
N ARG A 227 -5.35 9.19 -14.24
CA ARG A 227 -4.64 10.32 -14.84
C ARG A 227 -4.86 11.60 -14.03
N SER A 228 -6.09 11.90 -13.63
CA SER A 228 -6.40 13.08 -12.80
C SER A 228 -5.77 13.03 -11.43
N SER A 229 -5.67 11.86 -10.81
CA SER A 229 -5.07 11.70 -9.48
C SER A 229 -3.55 11.74 -9.53
N LEU A 230 -2.93 11.09 -10.52
CA LEU A 230 -1.49 10.96 -10.63
C LEU A 230 -0.82 12.22 -11.21
N SER A 231 -1.48 12.95 -12.13
CA SER A 231 -0.92 14.17 -12.73
C SER A 231 -0.64 15.31 -11.73
N ARG A 232 -1.16 15.22 -10.51
CA ARG A 232 -0.91 16.20 -9.44
C ARG A 232 0.30 15.86 -8.59
N ILE A 233 0.91 14.69 -8.82
CA ILE A 233 2.06 14.23 -8.06
C ILE A 233 3.32 14.73 -8.74
N ASP A 234 3.98 15.70 -8.13
CA ASP A 234 5.28 16.25 -8.52
C ASP A 234 6.42 15.78 -7.61
N LYS A 235 6.06 15.01 -6.58
CA LYS A 235 6.96 14.43 -5.57
C LYS A 235 6.51 13.00 -5.23
N LEU A 236 7.41 12.04 -5.38
CA LEU A 236 7.23 10.70 -4.82
C LEU A 236 7.70 10.69 -3.38
N SER A 237 6.85 10.20 -2.49
CA SER A 237 7.22 9.88 -1.12
C SER A 237 6.91 8.42 -0.86
N ALA A 238 7.91 7.66 -0.42
CA ALA A 238 7.76 6.26 -0.08
C ALA A 238 8.41 5.97 1.28
N VAL A 239 7.79 5.10 2.05
CA VAL A 239 8.28 4.63 3.34
C VAL A 239 8.28 3.11 3.32
N VAL A 240 9.44 2.54 3.61
CA VAL A 240 9.65 1.11 3.84
C VAL A 240 9.81 0.90 5.32
N GLU A 241 8.98 0.07 5.91
CA GLU A 241 9.09 -0.39 7.30
C GLU A 241 9.51 -1.86 7.28
N LEU A 242 10.51 -2.16 8.09
CA LEU A 242 11.11 -3.48 8.23
C LEU A 242 10.91 -3.95 9.67
N SER A 243 10.46 -5.17 9.87
CA SER A 243 10.24 -5.79 11.17
C SER A 243 10.42 -7.29 11.11
N GLY A 244 10.30 -7.97 12.25
CA GLY A 244 10.40 -9.42 12.32
C GLY A 244 11.76 -9.91 12.78
N GLU A 245 12.17 -11.06 12.29
CA GLU A 245 13.46 -11.67 12.59
C GLU A 245 14.41 -11.58 11.38
N LEU A 246 15.71 -11.64 11.63
CA LEU A 246 16.73 -11.58 10.59
C LEU A 246 16.55 -12.64 9.49
N ASP A 247 16.14 -13.85 9.90
CA ASP A 247 15.91 -14.99 8.99
C ASP A 247 14.57 -14.92 8.25
N SER A 248 13.62 -14.14 8.77
CA SER A 248 12.27 -13.97 8.19
C SER A 248 11.78 -12.52 8.30
N PRO A 249 12.41 -11.59 7.59
CA PRO A 249 12.07 -10.18 7.66
C PRO A 249 10.70 -9.91 7.02
N GLU A 250 9.89 -9.12 7.72
CA GLU A 250 8.62 -8.60 7.22
C GLU A 250 8.83 -7.18 6.67
N LEU A 251 8.40 -6.95 5.45
CA LEU A 251 8.52 -5.68 4.77
C LEU A 251 7.14 -5.08 4.49
N SER A 252 6.94 -3.84 4.92
CA SER A 252 5.77 -3.03 4.60
C SER A 252 6.20 -1.79 3.82
N LEU A 253 5.57 -1.56 2.68
CA LEU A 253 5.84 -0.42 1.81
C LEU A 253 4.58 0.43 1.66
N SER A 254 4.72 1.75 1.87
CA SER A 254 3.69 2.74 1.61
C SER A 254 4.22 3.86 0.72
N SER A 255 3.37 4.42 -0.13
CA SER A 255 3.74 5.54 -1.00
C SER A 255 2.53 6.40 -1.37
N ASN A 256 2.76 7.69 -1.62
CA ASN A 256 1.72 8.59 -2.09
C ASN A 256 1.18 8.20 -3.49
N ILE A 257 1.95 7.52 -4.33
CA ILE A 257 1.47 6.95 -5.59
C ILE A 257 0.47 5.83 -5.31
N GLY A 258 0.78 4.92 -4.38
CA GLY A 258 -0.13 3.86 -3.96
C GLY A 258 -1.44 4.42 -3.38
N ASP A 259 -1.35 5.48 -2.56
CA ASP A 259 -2.51 6.19 -2.03
C ASP A 259 -3.37 6.81 -3.15
N ALA A 260 -2.74 7.52 -4.09
CA ALA A 260 -3.44 8.17 -5.20
C ALA A 260 -4.12 7.16 -6.12
N VAL A 261 -3.46 6.06 -6.45
CA VAL A 261 -4.03 4.96 -7.24
C VAL A 261 -5.22 4.32 -6.51
N SER A 262 -5.07 4.03 -5.21
CA SER A 262 -6.16 3.47 -4.39
C SER A 262 -7.39 4.38 -4.38
N GLN A 263 -7.20 5.68 -4.19
CA GLN A 263 -8.29 6.65 -4.20
C GLN A 263 -8.94 6.78 -5.57
N ALA A 264 -8.16 6.85 -6.66
CA ALA A 264 -8.67 6.93 -8.02
C ALA A 264 -9.53 5.72 -8.38
N LEU A 265 -9.08 4.52 -8.04
CA LEU A 265 -9.83 3.29 -8.27
C LEU A 265 -11.14 3.27 -7.46
N LYS A 266 -11.12 3.65 -6.19
CA LYS A 266 -12.34 3.74 -5.36
C LYS A 266 -13.35 4.72 -5.93
N GLN A 267 -12.91 5.88 -6.41
CA GLN A 267 -13.76 6.89 -7.03
C GLN A 267 -14.37 6.39 -8.34
N ALA A 268 -13.55 5.81 -9.23
CA ALA A 268 -14.01 5.28 -10.51
C ALA A 268 -15.03 4.15 -10.32
N LEU A 269 -14.77 3.22 -9.39
CA LEU A 269 -15.70 2.15 -9.04
C LEU A 269 -17.01 2.68 -8.44
N GLY A 270 -16.92 3.68 -7.57
CA GLY A 270 -18.11 4.33 -7.00
C GLY A 270 -18.98 4.98 -8.07
N ALA A 271 -18.38 5.68 -9.03
CA ALA A 271 -19.09 6.29 -10.16
C ALA A 271 -19.75 5.24 -11.07
N GLU A 272 -19.04 4.16 -11.39
CA GLU A 272 -19.57 3.04 -12.19
C GLU A 272 -20.77 2.37 -11.52
N LEU A 273 -20.67 2.10 -10.22
CA LEU A 273 -21.78 1.53 -9.44
C LEU A 273 -22.99 2.46 -9.42
N GLN A 274 -22.80 3.77 -9.22
CA GLN A 274 -23.90 4.74 -9.27
C GLN A 274 -24.55 4.81 -10.64
N ALA A 275 -23.78 4.78 -11.72
CA ALA A 275 -24.31 4.76 -13.07
C ALA A 275 -25.17 3.52 -13.34
N ARG A 276 -24.70 2.34 -12.91
CA ARG A 276 -25.48 1.08 -13.02
C ARG A 276 -26.74 1.10 -12.18
N THR A 277 -26.68 1.60 -10.95
CA THR A 277 -27.86 1.74 -10.08
C THR A 277 -28.91 2.63 -10.72
N LYS A 278 -28.53 3.81 -11.25
CA LYS A 278 -29.46 4.69 -11.97
C LYS A 278 -30.08 4.02 -13.21
N THR A 279 -29.29 3.24 -13.94
CA THR A 279 -29.79 2.51 -15.11
C THR A 279 -30.83 1.45 -14.70
N LEU A 280 -30.55 0.71 -13.62
CA LEU A 280 -31.49 -0.29 -13.08
C LEU A 280 -32.76 0.37 -12.53
N GLU A 281 -32.64 1.48 -11.77
CA GLU A 281 -33.79 2.27 -11.30
C GLU A 281 -34.66 2.71 -12.47
N GLY A 282 -34.07 3.26 -13.54
CA GLY A 282 -34.80 3.65 -14.72
C GLY A 282 -35.47 2.49 -15.47
N GLN A 283 -34.87 1.28 -15.46
CA GLN A 283 -35.49 0.08 -16.03
C GLN A 283 -36.65 -0.40 -15.17
N VAL A 284 -36.51 -0.41 -13.84
CA VAL A 284 -37.61 -0.76 -12.91
C VAL A 284 -38.75 0.22 -13.02
N ASP A 285 -38.48 1.54 -13.04
CA ASP A 285 -39.53 2.55 -13.20
C ASP A 285 -40.29 2.40 -14.52
N LYS A 286 -39.56 2.07 -15.60
CA LYS A 286 -40.19 1.80 -16.90
C LYS A 286 -41.09 0.56 -16.86
N LEU A 287 -40.62 -0.56 -16.31
CA LEU A 287 -41.40 -1.81 -16.16
C LEU A 287 -42.63 -1.59 -15.28
N VAL A 288 -42.45 -0.96 -14.11
CA VAL A 288 -43.58 -0.65 -13.22
C VAL A 288 -44.58 0.28 -13.90
N GLY A 289 -44.11 1.28 -14.64
CA GLY A 289 -44.95 2.21 -15.37
C GLY A 289 -45.73 1.52 -16.53
N GLU A 290 -45.14 0.55 -17.22
CA GLU A 290 -45.77 -0.24 -18.27
C GLU A 290 -46.82 -1.21 -17.69
N GLU A 291 -46.51 -1.93 -16.63
CA GLU A 291 -47.43 -2.81 -15.94
C GLU A 291 -48.62 -2.06 -15.32
N THR A 292 -48.35 -0.91 -14.68
CA THR A 292 -49.41 -0.09 -14.09
C THR A 292 -50.37 0.44 -15.17
N ARG A 293 -49.85 0.87 -16.33
CA ARG A 293 -50.71 1.28 -17.46
C ARG A 293 -51.47 0.12 -18.05
N GLY A 294 -50.88 -1.07 -18.12
CA GLY A 294 -51.54 -2.31 -18.55
C GLY A 294 -52.74 -2.67 -17.64
N LEU A 295 -52.51 -2.66 -16.32
CA LEU A 295 -53.52 -2.90 -15.30
C LEU A 295 -54.63 -1.86 -15.36
N THR A 296 -54.33 -0.58 -15.51
CA THR A 296 -55.31 0.48 -15.60
C THR A 296 -56.20 0.30 -16.85
N ARG A 297 -55.59 0.00 -18.02
CA ARG A 297 -56.37 -0.32 -19.23
C ARG A 297 -57.28 -1.53 -19.08
N SER A 298 -56.77 -2.62 -18.51
CA SER A 298 -57.57 -3.83 -18.29
C SER A 298 -58.71 -3.60 -17.30
N MET A 299 -58.49 -2.76 -16.28
CA MET A 299 -59.55 -2.32 -15.36
C MET A 299 -60.59 -1.45 -16.04
N ASP A 300 -60.19 -0.49 -16.88
CA ASP A 300 -61.07 0.39 -17.64
C ASP A 300 -61.91 -0.43 -18.66
N GLU A 301 -61.28 -1.37 -19.37
CA GLU A 301 -61.99 -2.24 -20.33
C GLU A 301 -62.92 -3.19 -19.61
N GLY A 302 -62.49 -3.83 -18.51
CA GLY A 302 -63.34 -4.69 -17.69
C GLY A 302 -64.51 -3.95 -17.07
N THR A 303 -64.32 -2.71 -16.63
CA THR A 303 -65.38 -1.88 -16.08
C THR A 303 -66.39 -1.45 -17.16
N LYS A 304 -65.93 -1.11 -18.36
CA LYS A 304 -66.81 -0.82 -19.50
C LYS A 304 -67.63 -2.01 -19.94
N ASP A 305 -67.07 -3.21 -19.99
CA ASP A 305 -67.77 -4.44 -20.37
C ASP A 305 -68.85 -4.83 -19.32
N ILE A 306 -68.53 -4.70 -18.05
CA ILE A 306 -69.51 -4.95 -16.95
C ILE A 306 -70.65 -3.92 -17.01
N LEU A 307 -70.37 -2.66 -17.24
CA LEU A 307 -71.37 -1.63 -17.30
C LEU A 307 -72.21 -1.70 -18.56
N ALA A 308 -71.65 -2.11 -19.69
CA ALA A 308 -72.44 -2.43 -20.91
C ALA A 308 -73.37 -3.58 -20.72
N ARG A 309 -72.96 -4.64 -19.98
CA ARG A 309 -73.83 -5.80 -19.61
C ARG A 309 -74.92 -5.46 -18.62
N LEU A 310 -74.72 -4.44 -17.80
CA LEU A 310 -75.72 -4.01 -16.80
C LEU A 310 -76.76 -2.99 -17.40
N GLY A 311 -76.58 -2.57 -18.64
CA GLY A 311 -77.56 -1.67 -19.31
C GLY A 311 -77.65 -0.26 -18.69
N LEU A 312 -76.63 0.17 -17.97
CA LEU A 312 -76.59 1.48 -17.30
C LEU A 312 -76.16 2.57 -18.27
N GLY A 313 -77.04 3.54 -18.52
CA GLY A 313 -76.71 4.69 -19.42
C GLY A 313 -75.60 5.55 -18.93
N ASP A 314 -74.98 6.30 -19.88
CA ASP A 314 -73.71 7.10 -19.68
C ASP A 314 -73.74 8.10 -18.52
N SER A 315 -74.93 8.54 -18.05
CA SER A 315 -75.02 9.48 -16.91
C SER A 315 -74.70 8.81 -15.57
N LYS A 316 -75.14 7.52 -15.36
CA LYS A 316 -74.80 6.77 -14.16
C LYS A 316 -73.37 6.24 -14.14
N LEU A 317 -72.76 6.12 -15.33
CA LEU A 317 -71.38 5.75 -15.49
C LEU A 317 -70.44 6.81 -14.93
N ARG A 318 -70.68 8.10 -15.20
CA ARG A 318 -69.93 9.22 -14.68
C ARG A 318 -70.09 9.34 -13.15
N GLU A 319 -71.26 9.18 -12.63
CA GLU A 319 -71.53 9.23 -11.18
C GLU A 319 -70.80 8.13 -10.41
N LEU A 320 -70.71 6.90 -10.97
CA LEU A 320 -69.97 5.77 -10.43
C LEU A 320 -68.45 6.01 -10.57
N GLN A 321 -67.94 6.51 -11.68
CA GLN A 321 -66.54 6.85 -11.88
C GLN A 321 -66.06 7.92 -10.87
N ASP A 322 -66.87 8.98 -10.68
CA ASP A 322 -66.56 10.02 -9.70
C ASP A 322 -66.61 9.50 -8.24
N SER A 323 -67.50 8.65 -7.92
CA SER A 323 -67.62 8.04 -6.56
C SER A 323 -66.49 7.01 -6.28
N ILE A 324 -66.07 6.26 -7.29
CA ILE A 324 -64.89 5.36 -7.19
C ILE A 324 -63.62 6.16 -7.13
N GLY A 325 -63.47 7.22 -7.94
CA GLY A 325 -62.34 8.16 -7.91
C GLY A 325 -62.21 8.86 -6.56
N GLN A 326 -63.29 9.22 -5.89
CA GLN A 326 -63.27 9.79 -4.53
C GLN A 326 -62.94 8.74 -3.46
N LYS A 327 -63.38 7.48 -3.60
CA LYS A 327 -63.08 6.41 -2.64
C LYS A 327 -61.70 5.81 -2.81
N LEU A 328 -61.11 5.85 -4.00
CA LEU A 328 -59.73 5.44 -4.29
C LEU A 328 -58.69 6.52 -3.96
N ARG A 329 -59.09 7.73 -3.56
CA ARG A 329 -58.19 8.65 -2.87
C ARG A 329 -57.97 8.15 -1.45
N LEU A 330 -57.15 7.12 -1.31
CA LEU A 330 -56.62 6.71 -0.02
C LEU A 330 -55.87 7.90 0.60
N PRO A 331 -56.24 8.37 1.80
CA PRO A 331 -55.45 9.34 2.52
C PRO A 331 -54.18 8.62 2.97
N GLY A 332 -53.07 8.91 2.33
CA GLY A 332 -51.78 8.43 2.79
C GLY A 332 -50.84 7.75 1.80
N SER A 333 -51.02 7.86 0.50
CA SER A 333 -49.97 7.46 -0.45
C SER A 333 -48.95 8.58 -0.65
N GLY A 334 -48.39 9.04 0.44
CA GLY A 334 -47.05 9.65 0.41
C GLY A 334 -46.09 8.51 0.26
N LEU A 335 -45.52 8.34 -0.94
CA LEU A 335 -44.33 7.49 -1.11
C LEU A 335 -43.31 7.96 -0.06
N PRO A 336 -42.76 7.04 0.76
CA PRO A 336 -41.71 7.42 1.70
C PRO A 336 -40.57 8.06 0.90
N ASP A 337 -40.17 9.24 1.35
CA ASP A 337 -39.07 10.00 0.77
C ASP A 337 -37.78 9.15 0.90
N LEU A 338 -37.46 8.42 -0.14
CA LEU A 338 -36.27 7.54 -0.23
C LEU A 338 -34.98 8.31 -0.04
N LYS A 339 -35.00 9.65 -0.12
CA LYS A 339 -33.83 10.50 0.19
C LYS A 339 -33.44 10.51 1.66
N LYS A 340 -34.31 10.07 2.59
CA LYS A 340 -33.98 9.98 4.04
C LYS A 340 -33.38 8.65 4.47
N LEU A 341 -33.34 7.66 3.58
CA LEU A 341 -32.77 6.33 3.87
C LEU A 341 -31.28 6.20 3.47
N PHE A 342 -30.71 7.25 2.86
CA PHE A 342 -29.32 7.27 2.40
C PHE A 342 -28.51 8.43 3.01
N ARG A 343 -28.71 8.67 4.31
CA ARG A 343 -27.79 9.49 5.13
C ARG A 343 -27.07 8.64 6.15
#